data_c166986d68f0e1aa3c7c74694273d40d
#
_entry.id   c166986d68f0e1aa3c7c74694273d40d
#
_cell.length_a   1.000
_cell.length_b   1.000
_cell.length_c   1.000
_cell.angle_alpha   90.00
_cell.angle_beta   90.00
_cell.angle_gamma   90.00
#
_symmetry.space_group_name_H-M   'P 1'
#
loop_
_entity.id
_entity.type
_entity.pdbx_description
1 polymer ?
#
loop_
_entity_poly.entity_id
_entity_poly.type
_entity_poly.pdbx_seq_one_letter_code
_entity_poly.pdbx_strand_id
1 'polypeptide(L)'
;MKHYLSIVALLFIAINFVSCSTTKVRTIYCPERDYYNDTFCVKEYEEKENPYVLKSKRDYSIKVKSITKGCRNDYERICAIYKWICDNIQYDTSYEIYDADRCYKNKKGVCSAYCNLFYYMAKAAGVRTVIVNGSAKGFGGIGGHVWIFAYINKKQGILLDPTWGAGGVGGIGGTTFYKSKDCWEWFNVDPKSLIKTHFPEDESYQFLEKPVTLEEFTENNYTN
;
A
#
# COMPACT_ATOMS: atom_id res chain seq x y z
N MET A 1 19.66 -55.03 -67.71
CA MET A 1 19.93 -54.86 -66.29
C MET A 1 19.90 -53.36 -66.03
N LYS A 2 18.86 -52.88 -65.35
CA LYS A 2 18.62 -51.47 -65.13
C LYS A 2 19.11 -51.09 -63.72
N HIS A 3 20.05 -50.15 -63.64
CA HIS A 3 20.51 -49.57 -62.35
C HIS A 3 19.53 -48.49 -61.91
N TYR A 4 18.95 -48.66 -60.73
CA TYR A 4 18.19 -47.61 -60.05
C TYR A 4 19.16 -46.84 -59.14
N LEU A 5 19.40 -45.57 -59.44
CA LEU A 5 20.01 -44.62 -58.51
C LEU A 5 18.92 -44.10 -57.59
N SER A 6 19.02 -44.42 -56.34
CA SER A 6 18.18 -43.74 -55.26
C SER A 6 18.80 -42.46 -54.87
N ILE A 7 18.12 -41.34 -55.15
CA ILE A 7 18.46 -40.02 -54.65
C ILE A 7 17.85 -39.89 -53.26
N VAL A 8 18.68 -39.86 -52.23
CA VAL A 8 18.29 -39.57 -50.87
C VAL A 8 18.29 -38.03 -50.72
N ALA A 9 17.11 -37.45 -50.69
CA ALA A 9 16.93 -36.03 -50.38
C ALA A 9 17.06 -35.84 -48.88
N LEU A 10 18.14 -35.21 -48.44
CA LEU A 10 18.33 -34.72 -47.06
C LEU A 10 17.48 -33.48 -46.87
N LEU A 11 16.35 -33.60 -46.20
CA LEU A 11 15.57 -32.48 -45.68
C LEU A 11 16.28 -31.91 -44.43
N PHE A 12 16.93 -30.78 -44.58
CA PHE A 12 17.38 -29.98 -43.44
C PHE A 12 16.15 -29.27 -42.84
N ILE A 13 15.62 -29.83 -41.75
CA ILE A 13 14.64 -29.13 -40.92
C ILE A 13 15.44 -28.11 -40.08
N ALA A 14 15.37 -26.83 -40.46
CA ALA A 14 15.84 -25.73 -39.63
C ALA A 14 14.93 -25.59 -38.42
N ILE A 15 15.34 -26.16 -37.30
CA ILE A 15 14.67 -25.94 -36.01
C ILE A 15 15.01 -24.51 -35.58
N ASN A 16 14.09 -23.59 -35.82
CA ASN A 16 14.13 -22.26 -35.21
C ASN A 16 13.91 -22.41 -33.72
N PHE A 17 14.98 -22.38 -32.93
CA PHE A 17 14.89 -22.17 -31.50
C PHE A 17 14.38 -20.76 -31.28
N VAL A 18 13.06 -20.60 -31.11
CA VAL A 18 12.47 -19.44 -30.50
C VAL A 18 12.92 -19.47 -29.04
N SER A 19 13.95 -18.70 -28.73
CA SER A 19 14.36 -18.45 -27.38
C SER A 19 13.18 -17.73 -26.68
N CYS A 20 12.34 -18.50 -26.01
CA CYS A 20 11.34 -18.00 -25.11
C CYS A 20 12.10 -17.41 -23.91
N SER A 21 12.42 -16.13 -23.99
CA SER A 21 12.88 -15.36 -22.86
C SER A 21 11.76 -15.40 -21.82
N THR A 22 11.83 -16.33 -20.89
CA THR A 22 10.98 -16.35 -19.71
C THR A 22 11.36 -15.14 -18.88
N THR A 23 10.73 -14.01 -19.18
CA THR A 23 10.70 -12.88 -18.28
C THR A 23 10.07 -13.42 -17.00
N LYS A 24 10.87 -13.64 -15.95
CA LYS A 24 10.36 -13.97 -14.62
C LYS A 24 9.42 -12.83 -14.24
N VAL A 25 8.12 -13.03 -14.46
CA VAL A 25 7.08 -12.16 -13.91
C VAL A 25 7.28 -12.28 -12.42
N ARG A 26 7.76 -11.21 -11.78
CA ARG A 26 7.89 -11.14 -10.33
C ARG A 26 6.45 -11.22 -9.83
N THR A 27 6.06 -12.38 -9.29
CA THR A 27 4.76 -12.54 -8.67
C THR A 27 4.73 -11.58 -7.49
N ILE A 28 3.97 -10.51 -7.63
CA ILE A 28 3.72 -9.60 -6.53
C ILE A 28 2.85 -10.43 -5.58
N TYR A 29 3.40 -10.77 -4.43
CA TYR A 29 2.64 -11.42 -3.37
C TYR A 29 1.61 -10.38 -2.89
N CYS A 30 0.42 -10.50 -3.42
CA CYS A 30 -0.76 -9.88 -2.86
C CYS A 30 -1.40 -10.99 -2.01
N PRO A 31 -1.69 -10.76 -0.72
CA PRO A 31 -2.36 -11.77 0.10
C PRO A 31 -3.58 -12.26 -0.65
N GLU A 32 -3.74 -13.59 -0.76
CA GLU A 32 -4.95 -14.15 -1.35
C GLU A 32 -6.14 -13.65 -0.54
N ARG A 33 -7.24 -13.40 -1.22
CA ARG A 33 -8.48 -12.83 -0.68
C ARG A 33 -9.00 -13.52 0.58
N ASP A 34 -8.63 -14.78 0.77
CA ASP A 34 -9.05 -15.63 1.89
C ASP A 34 -8.40 -15.30 3.24
N TYR A 35 -7.35 -14.47 3.25
CA TYR A 35 -6.65 -14.09 4.48
C TYR A 35 -7.18 -12.79 5.10
N TYR A 36 -7.93 -12.00 4.35
CA TYR A 36 -8.49 -10.72 4.78
C TYR A 36 -10.00 -10.72 4.56
N ASN A 37 -10.73 -10.33 5.59
CA ASN A 37 -12.17 -10.16 5.52
C ASN A 37 -12.56 -9.51 4.19
N ASP A 38 -13.49 -10.13 3.45
CA ASP A 38 -14.11 -9.60 2.23
C ASP A 38 -14.89 -8.28 2.45
N THR A 39 -14.71 -7.66 3.60
CA THR A 39 -15.40 -6.44 4.00
C THR A 39 -14.69 -5.23 3.42
N PHE A 40 -15.10 -4.85 2.22
CA PHE A 40 -14.70 -3.56 1.66
C PHE A 40 -15.56 -2.46 2.28
N CYS A 41 -14.90 -1.38 2.70
CA CYS A 41 -15.59 -0.18 3.13
C CYS A 41 -16.34 0.46 1.95
N VAL A 42 -17.59 0.86 2.16
CA VAL A 42 -18.42 1.49 1.12
C VAL A 42 -18.44 2.99 1.34
N LYS A 43 -17.86 3.73 0.39
CA LYS A 43 -17.88 5.20 0.38
C LYS A 43 -17.79 5.69 -1.06
N GLU A 44 -18.74 6.49 -1.51
CA GLU A 44 -18.66 7.12 -2.82
C GLU A 44 -17.48 8.09 -2.87
N TYR A 45 -16.75 8.06 -3.99
CA TYR A 45 -15.63 8.97 -4.18
C TYR A 45 -16.16 10.38 -4.43
N GLU A 46 -15.78 11.31 -3.57
CA GLU A 46 -15.98 12.73 -3.77
C GLU A 46 -14.68 13.36 -4.27
N GLU A 47 -14.78 14.16 -5.35
CA GLU A 47 -13.64 14.89 -5.88
C GLU A 47 -13.43 16.16 -5.03
N LYS A 48 -12.90 15.96 -3.82
CA LYS A 48 -12.54 17.04 -2.90
C LYS A 48 -11.02 17.14 -2.77
N GLU A 49 -10.55 18.37 -2.62
CA GLU A 49 -9.16 18.59 -2.24
C GLU A 49 -8.91 18.04 -0.83
N ASN A 50 -7.92 17.16 -0.69
CA ASN A 50 -7.55 16.62 0.61
C ASN A 50 -6.52 17.55 1.26
N PRO A 51 -6.83 18.22 2.39
CA PRO A 51 -5.97 19.23 3.00
C PRO A 51 -4.65 18.67 3.56
N TYR A 52 -4.57 17.36 3.73
CA TYR A 52 -3.38 16.67 4.26
C TYR A 52 -2.39 16.26 3.17
N VAL A 53 -2.71 16.53 1.89
CA VAL A 53 -1.81 16.27 0.76
C VAL A 53 -0.83 17.44 0.62
N LEU A 54 0.42 17.21 0.97
CA LEU A 54 1.51 18.16 0.77
C LEU A 54 1.98 18.14 -0.68
N LYS A 55 2.34 19.31 -1.24
CA LYS A 55 2.78 19.42 -2.64
C LYS A 55 4.02 18.58 -2.94
N SER A 56 4.01 17.86 -4.05
CA SER A 56 5.16 17.14 -4.60
C SER A 56 5.50 17.66 -5.99
N LYS A 57 6.79 17.72 -6.31
CA LYS A 57 7.32 18.09 -7.63
C LYS A 57 7.86 16.89 -8.39
N ARG A 58 7.90 15.72 -7.76
CA ARG A 58 8.49 14.49 -8.33
C ARG A 58 7.47 13.76 -9.21
N ASP A 59 7.95 13.28 -10.35
CA ASP A 59 7.25 12.27 -11.13
C ASP A 59 7.58 10.86 -10.59
N TYR A 60 6.57 10.15 -10.13
CA TYR A 60 6.68 8.78 -9.60
C TYR A 60 6.36 7.71 -10.66
N SER A 61 5.96 8.09 -11.88
CA SER A 61 5.42 7.18 -12.90
C SER A 61 6.37 6.05 -13.28
N ILE A 62 7.67 6.33 -13.44
CA ILE A 62 8.67 5.31 -13.79
C ILE A 62 8.77 4.25 -12.69
N LYS A 63 8.87 4.70 -11.42
CA LYS A 63 8.95 3.77 -10.28
C LYS A 63 7.65 2.97 -10.14
N VAL A 64 6.52 3.63 -10.22
CA VAL A 64 5.20 3.00 -10.10
C VAL A 64 4.99 1.97 -11.20
N LYS A 65 5.28 2.30 -12.46
CA LYS A 65 5.24 1.37 -13.60
C LYS A 65 6.07 0.10 -13.34
N SER A 66 7.24 0.26 -12.71
CA SER A 66 8.13 -0.87 -12.38
C SER A 66 7.53 -1.78 -11.31
N ILE A 67 6.95 -1.22 -10.23
CA ILE A 67 6.44 -2.01 -9.11
C ILE A 67 5.05 -2.57 -9.36
N THR A 68 4.23 -1.90 -10.20
CA THR A 68 2.87 -2.37 -10.55
C THR A 68 2.83 -3.19 -11.83
N LYS A 69 3.99 -3.57 -12.37
CA LYS A 69 4.06 -4.41 -13.57
C LYS A 69 3.38 -5.76 -13.32
N GLY A 70 2.36 -6.05 -14.11
CA GLY A 70 1.57 -7.28 -13.99
C GLY A 70 0.33 -7.16 -13.12
N CYS A 71 0.12 -6.02 -12.43
CA CYS A 71 -1.12 -5.77 -11.70
C CYS A 71 -2.30 -5.63 -12.67
N ARG A 72 -3.41 -6.33 -12.37
CA ARG A 72 -4.60 -6.41 -13.22
C ARG A 72 -5.71 -5.43 -12.81
N ASN A 73 -5.71 -5.00 -11.54
CA ASN A 73 -6.74 -4.16 -10.95
C ASN A 73 -6.14 -3.20 -9.91
N ASP A 74 -6.97 -2.31 -9.38
CA ASP A 74 -6.52 -1.30 -8.42
C ASP A 74 -6.10 -1.91 -7.08
N TYR A 75 -6.77 -2.99 -6.62
CA TYR A 75 -6.36 -3.70 -5.42
C TYR A 75 -4.92 -4.20 -5.50
N GLU A 76 -4.56 -4.86 -6.62
CA GLU A 76 -3.19 -5.34 -6.84
C GLU A 76 -2.17 -4.19 -6.92
N ARG A 77 -2.56 -3.04 -7.51
CA ARG A 77 -1.71 -1.84 -7.54
C ARG A 77 -1.49 -1.27 -6.14
N ILE A 78 -2.55 -1.21 -5.33
CA ILE A 78 -2.50 -0.78 -3.93
C ILE A 78 -1.56 -1.70 -3.14
N CYS A 79 -1.73 -3.03 -3.25
CA CYS A 79 -0.84 -4.02 -2.63
C CYS A 79 0.63 -3.78 -2.98
N ALA A 80 0.92 -3.59 -4.28
CA ALA A 80 2.28 -3.42 -4.76
C ALA A 80 2.94 -2.15 -4.22
N ILE A 81 2.20 -1.03 -4.22
CA ILE A 81 2.67 0.25 -3.69
C ILE A 81 2.88 0.16 -2.18
N TYR A 82 1.89 -0.37 -1.45
CA TYR A 82 1.96 -0.55 -0.01
C TYR A 82 3.18 -1.38 0.39
N LYS A 83 3.32 -2.57 -0.21
CA LYS A 83 4.46 -3.45 0.06
C LYS A 83 5.79 -2.78 -0.22
N TRP A 84 5.89 -2.06 -1.35
CA TRP A 84 7.12 -1.34 -1.67
C TRP A 84 7.45 -0.28 -0.62
N ILE A 85 6.47 0.49 -0.14
CA ILE A 85 6.68 1.51 0.90
C ILE A 85 7.12 0.83 2.20
N CYS A 86 6.41 -0.19 2.66
CA CYS A 86 6.76 -0.92 3.87
C CYS A 86 8.17 -1.52 3.81
N ASP A 87 8.61 -1.99 2.64
CA ASP A 87 9.93 -2.59 2.49
C ASP A 87 11.08 -1.58 2.43
N ASN A 88 10.79 -0.37 1.93
CA ASN A 88 11.84 0.58 1.56
C ASN A 88 11.92 1.85 2.42
N ILE A 89 10.88 2.13 3.22
CA ILE A 89 10.84 3.34 4.03
C ILE A 89 10.96 2.96 5.51
N GLN A 90 11.73 3.73 6.27
CA GLN A 90 11.87 3.62 7.72
C GLN A 90 11.23 4.83 8.39
N TYR A 91 10.79 4.67 9.65
CA TYR A 91 10.26 5.81 10.39
C TYR A 91 11.39 6.81 10.75
N ASP A 92 11.12 8.08 10.51
CA ASP A 92 12.05 9.16 10.84
C ASP A 92 11.90 9.58 12.30
N THR A 93 12.71 8.98 13.16
CA THR A 93 12.71 9.29 14.60
C THR A 93 13.27 10.67 14.95
N SER A 94 13.86 11.39 13.98
CA SER A 94 14.25 12.81 14.13
C SER A 94 13.10 13.78 13.85
N TYR A 95 11.97 13.27 13.32
CA TYR A 95 10.77 14.07 13.01
C TYR A 95 11.03 15.25 12.06
N GLU A 96 11.88 15.05 11.04
CA GLU A 96 12.25 16.13 10.12
C GLU A 96 11.58 16.00 8.74
N ILE A 97 11.17 14.78 8.33
CA ILE A 97 10.70 14.49 6.97
C ILE A 97 9.19 14.23 6.97
N TYR A 98 8.45 15.18 6.39
CA TYR A 98 6.98 15.17 6.32
C TYR A 98 6.43 14.99 4.91
N ASP A 99 7.21 15.30 3.87
CA ASP A 99 6.78 15.31 2.48
C ASP A 99 7.24 14.06 1.70
N ALA A 100 6.52 13.77 0.61
CA ALA A 100 6.76 12.59 -0.23
C ALA A 100 8.14 12.60 -0.92
N ASP A 101 8.60 13.77 -1.38
CA ASP A 101 9.82 13.85 -2.19
C ASP A 101 11.07 13.57 -1.35
N ARG A 102 11.13 14.16 -0.15
CA ARG A 102 12.20 13.90 0.81
C ARG A 102 12.13 12.47 1.34
N CYS A 103 10.92 11.96 1.62
CA CYS A 103 10.69 10.59 2.03
C CYS A 103 11.22 9.59 0.99
N TYR A 104 10.83 9.76 -0.27
CA TYR A 104 11.30 8.90 -1.35
C TYR A 104 12.83 8.93 -1.52
N LYS A 105 13.44 10.14 -1.43
CA LYS A 105 14.89 10.33 -1.57
C LYS A 105 15.66 9.70 -0.42
N ASN A 106 15.25 9.97 0.81
CA ASN A 106 16.02 9.60 2.01
C ASN A 106 15.61 8.22 2.58
N LYS A 107 14.56 7.59 2.04
CA LYS A 107 14.03 6.31 2.51
C LYS A 107 13.57 6.33 3.98
N LYS A 108 13.18 7.49 4.47
CA LYS A 108 12.63 7.67 5.81
C LYS A 108 11.64 8.84 5.85
N GLY A 109 10.72 8.82 6.82
CA GLY A 109 9.76 9.89 7.05
C GLY A 109 8.83 9.59 8.22
N VAL A 110 8.07 10.59 8.66
CA VAL A 110 7.00 10.41 9.63
C VAL A 110 5.69 9.98 8.94
N CYS A 111 4.62 9.70 9.68
CA CYS A 111 3.36 9.22 9.14
C CYS A 111 2.83 10.03 7.94
N SER A 112 2.89 11.37 8.02
CA SER A 112 2.46 12.22 6.90
C SER A 112 3.31 12.01 5.64
N ALA A 113 4.61 11.78 5.77
CA ALA A 113 5.50 11.51 4.65
C ALA A 113 5.20 10.16 3.98
N TYR A 114 4.91 9.11 4.77
CA TYR A 114 4.46 7.82 4.28
C TYR A 114 3.16 7.93 3.49
N CYS A 115 2.15 8.60 4.06
CA CYS A 115 0.85 8.76 3.43
C CYS A 115 0.92 9.64 2.18
N ASN A 116 1.71 10.72 2.20
CA ASN A 116 1.93 11.54 1.01
C ASN A 116 2.67 10.78 -0.09
N LEU A 117 3.67 9.98 0.25
CA LEU A 117 4.36 9.12 -0.71
C LEU A 117 3.41 8.09 -1.32
N PHE A 118 2.59 7.43 -0.48
CA PHE A 118 1.58 6.49 -0.95
C PHE A 118 0.58 7.19 -1.90
N TYR A 119 0.06 8.35 -1.51
CA TYR A 119 -0.88 9.14 -2.32
C TYR A 119 -0.33 9.44 -3.71
N TYR A 120 0.90 9.96 -3.81
CA TYR A 120 1.47 10.31 -5.12
C TYR A 120 1.82 9.08 -5.96
N MET A 121 2.26 8.00 -5.35
CA MET A 121 2.50 6.74 -6.07
C MET A 121 1.17 6.12 -6.54
N ALA A 122 0.12 6.12 -5.71
CA ALA A 122 -1.21 5.66 -6.08
C ALA A 122 -1.80 6.51 -7.21
N LYS A 123 -1.70 7.84 -7.13
CA LYS A 123 -2.11 8.77 -8.18
C LYS A 123 -1.39 8.47 -9.52
N ALA A 124 -0.09 8.20 -9.49
CA ALA A 124 0.67 7.82 -10.68
C ALA A 124 0.27 6.43 -11.23
N ALA A 125 -0.34 5.56 -10.42
CA ALA A 125 -0.93 4.29 -10.83
C ALA A 125 -2.38 4.41 -11.33
N GLY A 126 -2.98 5.61 -11.28
CA GLY A 126 -4.39 5.84 -11.59
C GLY A 126 -5.36 5.41 -10.46
N VAL A 127 -4.85 5.16 -9.27
CA VAL A 127 -5.63 4.75 -8.08
C VAL A 127 -5.99 5.97 -7.25
N ARG A 128 -7.25 6.06 -6.83
CA ARG A 128 -7.76 7.14 -5.96
C ARG A 128 -7.52 6.79 -4.51
N THR A 129 -7.04 7.77 -3.74
CA THR A 129 -6.77 7.60 -2.31
C THR A 129 -7.08 8.87 -1.55
N VAL A 130 -7.38 8.71 -0.26
CA VAL A 130 -7.57 9.80 0.69
C VAL A 130 -6.61 9.59 1.85
N ILE A 131 -5.93 10.65 2.27
CA ILE A 131 -5.20 10.67 3.54
C ILE A 131 -6.22 10.98 4.63
N VAL A 132 -6.44 10.03 5.52
CA VAL A 132 -7.33 10.17 6.67
C VAL A 132 -6.51 10.73 7.82
N ASN A 133 -6.97 11.85 8.40
CA ASN A 133 -6.37 12.45 9.58
C ASN A 133 -7.11 12.03 10.85
N GLY A 134 -6.38 11.93 11.95
CA GLY A 134 -6.97 11.58 13.23
C GLY A 134 -5.94 11.39 14.33
N SER A 135 -6.28 10.57 15.30
CA SER A 135 -5.43 10.18 16.41
C SER A 135 -5.17 8.68 16.40
N ALA A 136 -3.99 8.28 16.89
CA ALA A 136 -3.69 6.86 17.07
C ALA A 136 -3.10 6.58 18.46
N LYS A 137 -3.37 5.38 18.99
CA LYS A 137 -2.79 4.84 20.21
C LYS A 137 -1.49 4.12 19.88
N GLY A 138 -0.38 4.84 19.95
CA GLY A 138 0.94 4.31 19.67
C GLY A 138 1.82 4.20 20.91
N PHE A 139 3.11 3.99 20.66
CA PHE A 139 4.12 4.02 21.72
C PHE A 139 4.16 5.43 22.35
N GLY A 140 3.88 5.50 23.65
CA GLY A 140 3.85 6.76 24.39
C GLY A 140 2.47 7.41 24.56
N GLY A 141 1.39 6.76 24.11
CA GLY A 141 0.01 7.21 24.30
C GLY A 141 -0.73 7.57 23.03
N ILE A 142 -1.74 8.44 23.16
CA ILE A 142 -2.54 8.91 22.01
C ILE A 142 -1.86 10.15 21.40
N GLY A 143 -1.66 10.11 20.08
CA GLY A 143 -1.07 11.22 19.33
C GLY A 143 -1.69 11.41 17.96
N GLY A 144 -1.44 12.56 17.33
CA GLY A 144 -1.87 12.82 15.96
C GLY A 144 -1.26 11.81 14.97
N HIS A 145 -2.07 11.29 14.07
CA HIS A 145 -1.67 10.28 13.09
C HIS A 145 -2.46 10.41 11.80
N VAL A 146 -1.88 9.93 10.71
CA VAL A 146 -2.53 9.85 9.41
C VAL A 146 -2.33 8.47 8.78
N TRP A 147 -3.37 8.00 8.08
CA TRP A 147 -3.35 6.74 7.35
C TRP A 147 -4.09 6.88 6.02
N ILE A 148 -4.36 5.81 5.32
CA ILE A 148 -4.91 5.84 3.96
C ILE A 148 -6.26 5.11 3.91
N PHE A 149 -7.20 5.73 3.20
CA PHE A 149 -8.32 5.06 2.56
C PHE A 149 -8.06 4.99 1.06
N ALA A 150 -7.96 3.79 0.49
CA ALA A 150 -7.65 3.56 -0.92
C ALA A 150 -8.84 2.94 -1.65
N TYR A 151 -9.30 3.58 -2.74
CA TYR A 151 -10.43 3.09 -3.54
C TYR A 151 -9.99 1.95 -4.45
N ILE A 152 -10.67 0.82 -4.37
CA ILE A 152 -10.50 -0.33 -5.28
C ILE A 152 -11.45 -0.25 -6.48
N ASN A 153 -12.49 0.57 -6.38
CA ASN A 153 -13.42 0.98 -7.44
C ASN A 153 -14.14 2.28 -7.02
N LYS A 154 -15.19 2.70 -7.77
CA LYS A 154 -15.89 3.97 -7.52
C LYS A 154 -16.62 4.05 -6.17
N LYS A 155 -16.96 2.91 -5.55
CA LYS A 155 -17.82 2.84 -4.36
C LYS A 155 -17.21 2.04 -3.21
N GLN A 156 -16.12 1.35 -3.43
CA GLN A 156 -15.50 0.50 -2.42
C GLN A 156 -14.03 0.82 -2.26
N GLY A 157 -13.57 0.73 -1.05
CA GLY A 157 -12.17 0.95 -0.71
C GLY A 157 -11.73 0.16 0.50
N ILE A 158 -10.47 0.29 0.83
CA ILE A 158 -9.81 -0.38 1.94
C ILE A 158 -9.08 0.61 2.83
N LEU A 159 -9.02 0.31 4.11
CA LEU A 159 -8.24 1.03 5.10
C LEU A 159 -6.85 0.39 5.23
N LEU A 160 -5.82 1.19 5.21
CA LEU A 160 -4.45 0.71 5.37
C LEU A 160 -3.54 1.76 6.02
N ASP A 161 -2.58 1.31 6.81
CA ASP A 161 -1.55 2.19 7.38
C ASP A 161 -0.14 1.77 6.94
N PRO A 162 0.47 2.49 5.98
CA PRO A 162 1.80 2.15 5.51
C PRO A 162 2.90 2.48 6.53
N THR A 163 2.62 3.32 7.53
CA THR A 163 3.57 3.66 8.60
C THR A 163 3.72 2.49 9.56
N TRP A 164 2.59 2.02 10.10
CA TRP A 164 2.59 0.89 11.04
C TRP A 164 2.89 -0.43 10.33
N GLY A 165 2.49 -0.56 9.08
CA GLY A 165 2.87 -1.69 8.24
C GLY A 165 4.38 -1.80 7.98
N ALA A 166 5.08 -0.66 7.90
CA ALA A 166 6.54 -0.67 7.77
C ALA A 166 7.22 -1.08 9.07
N GLY A 167 6.63 -0.76 10.23
CA GLY A 167 7.16 -1.13 11.54
C GLY A 167 6.77 -0.15 12.64
N GLY A 168 7.43 -0.26 13.76
CA GLY A 168 7.20 0.56 14.94
C GLY A 168 8.46 1.25 15.44
N VAL A 169 8.27 2.18 16.34
CA VAL A 169 9.34 2.83 17.08
C VAL A 169 9.37 2.34 18.51
N GLY A 170 10.55 2.29 19.11
CA GLY A 170 10.75 1.87 20.48
C GLY A 170 12.12 2.32 21.00
N GLY A 171 12.60 1.68 22.07
CA GLY A 171 13.82 2.08 22.75
C GLY A 171 13.59 3.27 23.68
N ILE A 172 14.65 3.77 24.30
CA ILE A 172 14.58 4.92 25.21
C ILE A 172 14.16 6.16 24.42
N GLY A 173 13.02 6.77 24.78
CA GLY A 173 12.49 7.95 24.11
C GLY A 173 11.97 7.72 22.68
N GLY A 174 11.70 6.47 22.25
CA GLY A 174 11.18 6.21 20.91
C GLY A 174 12.18 6.49 19.78
N THR A 175 13.46 6.29 20.02
CA THR A 175 14.53 6.66 19.07
C THR A 175 14.94 5.57 18.11
N THR A 176 14.42 4.35 18.27
CA THR A 176 14.80 3.18 17.45
C THR A 176 13.60 2.72 16.62
N PHE A 177 13.81 2.58 15.31
CA PHE A 177 12.85 1.97 14.41
C PHE A 177 13.04 0.45 14.33
N TYR A 178 11.97 -0.28 14.52
CA TYR A 178 11.92 -1.73 14.37
C TYR A 178 11.04 -2.09 13.18
N LYS A 179 11.63 -2.71 12.15
CA LYS A 179 10.88 -3.14 10.97
C LYS A 179 9.85 -4.20 11.32
N SER A 180 8.63 -4.08 10.80
CA SER A 180 7.60 -5.10 10.94
C SER A 180 8.04 -6.43 10.28
N LYS A 181 7.69 -7.54 10.94
CA LYS A 181 7.85 -8.89 10.39
C LYS A 181 6.76 -9.22 9.37
N ASP A 182 5.58 -8.68 9.59
CA ASP A 182 4.42 -8.81 8.69
C ASP A 182 3.79 -7.44 8.46
N CYS A 183 4.03 -6.86 7.27
CA CYS A 183 3.44 -5.58 6.92
C CYS A 183 1.93 -5.67 6.64
N TRP A 184 1.41 -6.86 6.40
CA TRP A 184 0.02 -7.04 5.98
C TRP A 184 -0.98 -6.89 7.12
N GLU A 185 -0.53 -6.92 8.36
CA GLU A 185 -1.37 -6.65 9.54
C GLU A 185 -2.11 -5.29 9.43
N TRP A 186 -1.49 -4.31 8.76
CA TRP A 186 -2.03 -2.96 8.57
C TRP A 186 -2.51 -2.70 7.14
N PHE A 187 -2.87 -3.75 6.43
CA PHE A 187 -3.40 -3.69 5.07
C PHE A 187 -4.82 -4.24 5.02
N ASN A 188 -5.78 -3.47 4.46
CA ASN A 188 -7.21 -3.82 4.45
C ASN A 188 -7.72 -4.18 5.84
N VAL A 189 -7.43 -3.32 6.80
CA VAL A 189 -7.78 -3.54 8.21
C VAL A 189 -9.29 -3.43 8.37
N ASP A 190 -9.87 -4.40 9.05
CA ASP A 190 -11.28 -4.36 9.43
C ASP A 190 -11.58 -3.12 10.28
N PRO A 191 -12.65 -2.34 9.97
CA PRO A 191 -13.00 -1.13 10.70
C PRO A 191 -13.12 -1.29 12.21
N LYS A 192 -13.72 -2.41 12.68
CA LYS A 192 -13.87 -2.71 14.12
C LYS A 192 -12.52 -2.98 14.79
N SER A 193 -11.56 -3.46 14.04
CA SER A 193 -10.19 -3.68 14.51
C SER A 193 -9.39 -2.38 14.48
N LEU A 194 -9.51 -1.59 13.40
CA LEU A 194 -8.77 -0.34 13.25
C LEU A 194 -9.16 0.69 14.30
N ILE A 195 -10.47 0.85 14.60
CA ILE A 195 -10.95 1.83 15.57
C ILE A 195 -10.38 1.65 16.98
N LYS A 196 -9.88 0.47 17.32
CA LYS A 196 -9.24 0.22 18.62
C LYS A 196 -7.94 1.01 18.80
N THR A 197 -7.33 1.39 17.69
CA THR A 197 -6.02 2.09 17.67
C THR A 197 -6.03 3.39 16.87
N HIS A 198 -6.96 3.58 15.93
CA HIS A 198 -7.03 4.72 15.01
C HIS A 198 -8.41 5.38 15.09
N PHE A 199 -8.45 6.62 15.52
CA PHE A 199 -9.68 7.42 15.60
C PHE A 199 -9.64 8.52 14.55
N PRO A 200 -10.44 8.43 13.45
CA PRO A 200 -10.46 9.46 12.42
C PRO A 200 -11.17 10.72 12.89
N GLU A 201 -10.64 11.89 12.48
CA GLU A 201 -11.28 13.19 12.73
C GLU A 201 -12.63 13.31 12.00
N ASP A 202 -12.72 12.81 10.77
CA ASP A 202 -13.96 12.66 10.03
C ASP A 202 -14.54 11.26 10.32
N GLU A 203 -15.62 11.26 11.13
CA GLU A 203 -16.33 10.05 11.57
C GLU A 203 -16.72 9.12 10.41
N SER A 204 -16.96 9.67 9.21
CA SER A 204 -17.34 8.88 8.04
C SER A 204 -16.26 7.87 7.60
N TYR A 205 -15.03 7.99 8.09
CA TYR A 205 -13.95 7.02 7.88
C TYR A 205 -13.84 5.96 8.96
N GLN A 206 -14.75 5.92 9.94
CA GLN A 206 -14.85 4.81 10.88
C GLN A 206 -15.46 3.55 10.22
N PHE A 207 -16.38 3.73 9.26
CA PHE A 207 -17.11 2.65 8.57
C PHE A 207 -17.82 1.66 9.53
N LEU A 208 -18.28 2.14 10.67
CA LEU A 208 -19.01 1.39 11.67
C LEU A 208 -20.51 1.71 11.58
N GLU A 209 -21.39 0.74 11.87
CA GLU A 209 -22.84 0.99 11.96
C GLU A 209 -23.14 2.04 13.04
N LYS A 210 -22.45 1.93 14.17
CA LYS A 210 -22.49 2.91 15.25
C LYS A 210 -21.07 3.46 15.44
N PRO A 211 -20.84 4.72 15.07
CA PRO A 211 -19.54 5.34 15.28
C PRO A 211 -19.15 5.40 16.75
N VAL A 212 -17.88 5.22 17.01
CA VAL A 212 -17.26 5.36 18.34
C VAL A 212 -17.00 6.84 18.61
N THR A 213 -17.32 7.33 19.79
CA THR A 213 -16.99 8.70 20.20
C THR A 213 -15.52 8.81 20.63
N LEU A 214 -15.01 10.04 20.69
CA LEU A 214 -13.64 10.26 21.17
C LEU A 214 -13.46 9.82 22.63
N GLU A 215 -14.48 9.98 23.47
CA GLU A 215 -14.48 9.54 24.86
C GLU A 215 -14.35 8.01 24.94
N GLU A 216 -15.23 7.27 24.24
CA GLU A 216 -15.15 5.80 24.14
C GLU A 216 -13.79 5.34 23.63
N PHE A 217 -13.26 6.03 22.59
CA PHE A 217 -11.93 5.72 22.06
C PHE A 217 -10.86 5.89 23.13
N THR A 218 -10.84 7.00 23.86
CA THR A 218 -9.81 7.28 24.87
C THR A 218 -9.86 6.33 26.06
N GLU A 219 -11.07 5.95 26.48
CA GLU A 219 -11.31 5.09 27.65
C GLU A 219 -11.26 3.59 27.33
N ASN A 220 -11.09 3.18 26.06
CA ASN A 220 -11.19 1.80 25.58
C ASN A 220 -12.56 1.14 25.81
N ASN A 221 -13.63 1.90 25.93
CA ASN A 221 -14.98 1.45 26.21
C ASN A 221 -15.77 1.19 24.94
N TYR A 222 -15.30 0.30 24.04
CA TYR A 222 -16.03 -0.05 22.82
C TYR A 222 -17.09 -1.11 23.10
N THR A 223 -18.33 -0.81 22.81
CA THR A 223 -19.47 -1.73 22.76
C THR A 223 -19.84 -2.08 21.32
N ASN A 224 -18.93 -2.70 20.57
CA ASN A 224 -19.17 -3.15 19.18
C ASN A 224 -19.28 -4.66 19.06
#